data_6b33e076b66a50b07d967b70f461cd53
#
_entry.id   6b33e076b66a50b07d967b70f461cd53
#
_cell.length_a   1.000
_cell.length_b   1.000
_cell.length_c   1.000
_cell.angle_alpha   90.00
_cell.angle_beta   90.00
_cell.angle_gamma   90.00
#
_symmetry.space_group_name_H-M   'P 1'
#
loop_
_entity.id
_entity.type
_entity.pdbx_description
1 polymer ?
#
loop_
_entity_poly.entity_id
_entity_poly.type
_entity_poly.pdbx_seq_one_letter_code
_entity_poly.pdbx_strand_id
1 'polypeptide(L)'
;MLNIRPAVESDVPEIFAMINELAEYEKAPDEVTSTEEDVRNHLFGEKPHVYTLIAEVDGKVQGMAMWFLNYSTWHGRHGIWLEDLYVREQARGNGIGTAFSKHWQRLLWTMITGVWSGRC
;
A
#
# COMPACT_ATOMS: atom_id res chain seq x y z
N MET A 1 7.71 8.34 16.13
CA MET A 1 6.39 7.76 16.36
C MET A 1 5.83 7.21 15.06
N LEU A 2 5.37 5.97 15.08
CA LEU A 2 4.83 5.31 13.89
C LEU A 2 3.39 5.77 13.61
N ASN A 3 3.13 6.15 12.36
CA ASN A 3 1.79 6.52 11.91
C ASN A 3 1.48 5.81 10.60
N ILE A 4 0.34 5.13 10.53
CA ILE A 4 -0.16 4.51 9.30
C ILE A 4 -1.29 5.36 8.76
N ARG A 5 -1.19 5.75 7.50
CA ARG A 5 -2.19 6.60 6.86
C ARG A 5 -2.37 6.23 5.40
N PRO A 6 -3.52 6.56 4.79
CA PRO A 6 -3.66 6.43 3.34
C PRO A 6 -2.67 7.34 2.62
N ALA A 7 -2.22 6.90 1.44
CA ALA A 7 -1.36 7.72 0.61
C ALA A 7 -2.12 8.93 0.07
N VAL A 8 -1.40 10.03 -0.11
CA VAL A 8 -1.91 11.21 -0.81
C VAL A 8 -1.02 11.49 -2.02
N GLU A 9 -1.49 12.34 -2.93
CA GLU A 9 -0.79 12.54 -4.21
C GLU A 9 0.66 12.98 -4.03
N SER A 10 0.96 13.77 -3.01
CA SER A 10 2.33 14.21 -2.74
C SER A 10 3.27 13.08 -2.33
N ASP A 11 2.73 11.90 -2.03
CA ASP A 11 3.54 10.71 -1.71
C ASP A 11 4.07 9.99 -2.95
N VAL A 12 3.60 10.34 -4.15
CA VAL A 12 3.96 9.60 -5.36
C VAL A 12 5.47 9.47 -5.57
N PRO A 13 6.29 10.51 -5.42
CA PRO A 13 7.74 10.35 -5.57
C PRO A 13 8.33 9.32 -4.60
N GLU A 14 7.88 9.32 -3.34
CA GLU A 14 8.36 8.36 -2.35
C GLU A 14 7.87 6.96 -2.66
N ILE A 15 6.63 6.81 -3.09
CA ILE A 15 6.07 5.52 -3.49
C ILE A 15 6.87 4.94 -4.65
N PHE A 16 7.14 5.76 -5.66
CA PHE A 16 7.91 5.32 -6.82
C PHE A 16 9.34 4.94 -6.43
N ALA A 17 9.95 5.71 -5.54
CA ALA A 17 11.27 5.37 -5.02
C ALA A 17 11.26 4.01 -4.32
N MET A 18 10.23 3.74 -3.51
CA MET A 18 10.11 2.46 -2.80
C MET A 18 9.85 1.29 -3.75
N ILE A 19 9.12 1.50 -4.85
CA ILE A 19 8.94 0.47 -5.88
C ILE A 19 10.30 0.06 -6.44
N ASN A 20 11.15 1.05 -6.74
CA ASN A 20 12.48 0.77 -7.27
C ASN A 20 13.41 0.14 -6.22
N GLU A 21 13.30 0.58 -4.96
CA GLU A 21 14.07 -0.02 -3.86
C GLU A 21 13.70 -1.50 -3.68
N LEU A 22 12.41 -1.81 -3.75
CA LEU A 22 11.93 -3.19 -3.64
C LEU A 22 12.45 -4.04 -4.81
N ALA A 23 12.42 -3.49 -6.01
CA ALA A 23 12.95 -4.19 -7.19
C ALA A 23 14.45 -4.49 -7.04
N GLU A 24 15.22 -3.54 -6.50
CA GLU A 24 16.64 -3.78 -6.22
C GLU A 24 16.82 -4.86 -5.16
N TYR A 25 16.00 -4.84 -4.12
CA TYR A 25 16.05 -5.85 -3.07
C TYR A 25 15.79 -7.24 -3.63
N GLU A 26 14.87 -7.36 -4.58
CA GLU A 26 14.54 -8.61 -5.25
C GLU A 26 15.48 -8.93 -6.41
N LYS A 27 16.51 -8.11 -6.61
CA LYS A 27 17.51 -8.27 -7.68
C LYS A 27 16.93 -8.23 -9.09
N ALA A 28 15.90 -7.43 -9.28
CA ALA A 28 15.21 -7.27 -10.56
C ALA A 28 14.95 -5.80 -10.92
N PRO A 29 15.96 -4.89 -10.77
CA PRO A 29 15.72 -3.46 -10.99
C PRO A 29 15.33 -3.15 -12.43
N ASP A 30 15.76 -3.95 -13.38
CA ASP A 30 15.47 -3.73 -14.81
C ASP A 30 14.05 -4.12 -15.19
N GLU A 31 13.31 -4.77 -14.30
CA GLU A 31 11.94 -5.15 -14.56
C GLU A 31 10.94 -4.03 -14.28
N VAL A 32 11.36 -2.94 -13.62
CA VAL A 32 10.50 -1.80 -13.39
C VAL A 32 10.43 -0.96 -14.67
N THR A 33 9.28 -1.00 -15.32
CA THR A 33 9.03 -0.22 -16.54
C THR A 33 7.99 0.87 -16.33
N SER A 34 7.36 0.91 -15.13
CA SER A 34 6.41 1.95 -14.79
C SER A 34 7.11 3.29 -14.51
N THR A 35 6.33 4.36 -14.52
CA THR A 35 6.81 5.71 -14.27
C THR A 35 6.04 6.32 -13.09
N GLU A 36 6.54 7.44 -12.57
CA GLU A 36 5.79 8.18 -11.54
C GLU A 36 4.40 8.57 -12.04
N GLU A 37 4.28 8.91 -13.32
CA GLU A 37 3.00 9.28 -13.91
C GLU A 37 2.03 8.10 -13.89
N ASP A 38 2.52 6.89 -14.18
CA ASP A 38 1.69 5.69 -14.08
C ASP A 38 1.17 5.50 -12.66
N VAL A 39 2.05 5.63 -11.68
CA VAL A 39 1.69 5.49 -10.27
C VAL A 39 0.65 6.53 -9.88
N ARG A 40 0.87 7.79 -10.29
CA ARG A 40 -0.07 8.87 -9.99
C ARG A 40 -1.45 8.59 -10.56
N ASN A 41 -1.51 8.15 -11.82
CA ASN A 41 -2.78 7.88 -12.48
C ASN A 41 -3.52 6.70 -11.87
N HIS A 42 -2.79 5.65 -11.50
CA HIS A 42 -3.42 4.44 -10.96
C HIS A 42 -3.86 4.59 -9.50
N LEU A 43 -3.22 5.47 -8.75
CA LEU A 43 -3.60 5.73 -7.36
C LEU A 43 -4.58 6.89 -7.22
N PHE A 44 -4.41 7.95 -7.99
CA PHE A 44 -5.12 9.21 -7.78
C PHE A 44 -5.84 9.76 -9.01
N GLY A 45 -5.88 8.99 -10.11
CA GLY A 45 -6.63 9.37 -11.29
C GLY A 45 -8.13 9.23 -11.11
N GLU A 46 -8.88 9.45 -12.18
CA GLU A 46 -10.35 9.38 -12.14
C GLU A 46 -10.88 8.03 -11.67
N LYS A 47 -10.18 6.94 -12.04
CA LYS A 47 -10.58 5.59 -11.67
C LYS A 47 -9.37 4.88 -11.05
N PRO A 48 -9.15 5.06 -9.75
CA PRO A 48 -8.02 4.39 -9.11
C PRO A 48 -8.13 2.87 -9.23
N HIS A 49 -7.01 2.23 -9.53
CA HIS A 49 -6.93 0.77 -9.67
C HIS A 49 -6.28 0.13 -8.46
N VAL A 50 -5.45 0.86 -7.75
CA VAL A 50 -4.72 0.35 -6.60
C VAL A 50 -4.80 1.35 -5.45
N TYR A 51 -4.56 0.86 -4.26
CA TYR A 51 -4.63 1.65 -3.03
C TYR A 51 -3.33 1.45 -2.26
N THR A 52 -2.91 2.47 -1.53
CA THR A 52 -1.65 2.42 -0.80
C THR A 52 -1.81 3.01 0.59
N LEU A 53 -1.28 2.29 1.58
CA LEU A 53 -1.07 2.82 2.92
C LEU A 53 0.39 3.20 3.07
N ILE A 54 0.63 4.30 3.75
CA ILE A 54 1.97 4.81 4.03
C ILE A 54 2.26 4.63 5.51
N ALA A 55 3.46 4.18 5.81
CA ALA A 55 3.98 4.17 7.18
C ALA A 55 4.99 5.29 7.33
N GLU A 56 4.69 6.21 8.25
CA GLU A 56 5.61 7.27 8.60
C GLU A 56 6.21 7.00 9.98
N VAL A 57 7.50 7.24 10.11
CA VAL A 57 8.19 7.22 11.40
C VAL A 57 8.82 8.59 11.58
N ASP A 58 8.37 9.30 12.62
CA ASP A 58 8.82 10.66 12.91
C ASP A 58 8.69 11.61 11.70
N GLY A 59 7.57 11.50 11.00
CA GLY A 59 7.25 12.35 9.86
C GLY A 59 7.91 11.97 8.55
N LYS A 60 8.67 10.87 8.53
CA LYS A 60 9.35 10.41 7.31
C LYS A 60 8.71 9.13 6.79
N VAL A 61 8.48 9.06 5.49
CA VAL A 61 7.94 7.87 4.84
C VAL A 61 8.98 6.75 4.91
N GLN A 62 8.61 5.63 5.55
CA GLN A 62 9.51 4.50 5.74
C GLN A 62 8.97 3.18 5.22
N GLY A 63 7.74 3.16 4.77
CA GLY A 63 7.17 1.94 4.24
C GLY A 63 5.86 2.17 3.53
N MET A 64 5.45 1.15 2.77
CA MET A 64 4.17 1.18 2.07
C MET A 64 3.57 -0.21 2.00
N ALA A 65 2.25 -0.26 1.89
CA ALA A 65 1.51 -1.46 1.55
C ALA A 65 0.58 -1.10 0.41
N MET A 66 0.71 -1.78 -0.71
CA MET A 66 -0.09 -1.52 -1.90
C MET A 66 -0.96 -2.74 -2.21
N TRP A 67 -2.25 -2.50 -2.45
CA TRP A 67 -3.18 -3.59 -2.74
C TRP A 67 -4.21 -3.16 -3.78
N PHE A 68 -4.92 -4.15 -4.30
CA PHE A 68 -6.07 -3.90 -5.16
C PHE A 68 -7.20 -4.84 -4.76
N LEU A 69 -8.41 -4.51 -5.21
CA LEU A 69 -9.57 -5.34 -4.95
C LEU A 69 -9.69 -6.40 -6.03
N ASN A 70 -9.75 -7.66 -5.62
CA ASN A 70 -10.11 -8.74 -6.52
C ASN A 70 -11.60 -9.01 -6.41
N TYR A 71 -12.13 -9.95 -7.17
CA TYR A 71 -13.53 -10.29 -7.13
C TYR A 71 -13.71 -11.81 -7.11
N SER A 72 -14.53 -12.29 -6.19
CA SER A 72 -14.90 -13.70 -6.13
C SER A 72 -16.24 -13.92 -6.82
N THR A 73 -16.24 -14.66 -7.92
CA THR A 73 -17.48 -15.01 -8.60
C THR A 73 -18.35 -15.96 -7.78
N TRP A 74 -17.72 -16.71 -6.89
CA TRP A 74 -18.43 -17.68 -6.04
C TRP A 74 -19.22 -16.99 -4.93
N HIS A 75 -18.69 -15.90 -4.41
CA HIS A 75 -19.28 -15.19 -3.28
C HIS A 75 -19.94 -13.87 -3.67
N GLY A 76 -19.69 -13.40 -4.89
CA GLY A 76 -20.18 -12.09 -5.33
C GLY A 76 -19.63 -10.94 -4.52
N ARG A 77 -18.39 -11.07 -4.06
CA ARG A 77 -17.75 -10.09 -3.19
C ARG A 77 -16.34 -9.79 -3.61
N HIS A 78 -15.90 -8.56 -3.29
CA HIS A 78 -14.51 -8.17 -3.45
C HIS A 78 -13.68 -8.67 -2.27
N GLY A 79 -12.43 -9.00 -2.55
CA GLY A 79 -11.41 -9.26 -1.55
C GLY A 79 -10.26 -8.28 -1.73
N ILE A 80 -9.28 -8.36 -0.87
CA ILE A 80 -8.07 -7.54 -0.96
C ILE A 80 -6.93 -8.44 -1.42
N TRP A 81 -6.22 -8.00 -2.45
CA TRP A 81 -5.01 -8.65 -2.91
C TRP A 81 -3.83 -7.74 -2.63
N LEU A 82 -2.92 -8.20 -1.79
CA LEU A 82 -1.70 -7.46 -1.49
C LEU A 82 -0.72 -7.61 -2.65
N GLU A 83 -0.37 -6.50 -3.28
CA GLU A 83 0.63 -6.50 -4.35
C GLU A 83 2.03 -6.31 -3.79
N ASP A 84 2.25 -5.28 -3.00
CA ASP A 84 3.56 -4.96 -2.45
C ASP A 84 3.45 -4.59 -0.97
N LEU A 85 4.38 -5.12 -0.19
CA LEU A 85 4.60 -4.69 1.19
C LEU A 85 6.10 -4.44 1.33
N TYR A 86 6.47 -3.19 1.55
CA TYR A 86 7.87 -2.81 1.65
C TYR A 86 8.12 -1.91 2.85
N VAL A 87 9.18 -2.20 3.57
CA VAL A 87 9.65 -1.37 4.67
C VAL A 87 11.13 -1.07 4.41
N ARG A 88 11.48 0.21 4.41
CA ARG A 88 12.87 0.63 4.21
C ARG A 88 13.76 0.02 5.29
N GLU A 89 14.97 -0.36 4.89
CA GLU A 89 15.88 -1.09 5.76
C GLU A 89 16.12 -0.40 7.10
N GLN A 90 16.32 0.91 7.09
CA GLN A 90 16.58 1.67 8.30
C GLN A 90 15.39 1.70 9.28
N ALA A 91 14.20 1.34 8.82
CA ALA A 91 12.99 1.37 9.63
C ALA A 91 12.51 -0.02 10.05
N ARG A 92 13.18 -1.08 9.60
CA ARG A 92 12.80 -2.45 9.96
C ARG A 92 13.00 -2.67 11.45
N GLY A 93 12.10 -3.47 12.04
CA GLY A 93 12.15 -3.71 13.48
C GLY A 93 11.29 -2.75 14.30
N ASN A 94 10.60 -1.81 13.66
CA ASN A 94 9.73 -0.85 14.34
C ASN A 94 8.25 -1.25 14.34
N GLY A 95 7.96 -2.50 14.01
CA GLY A 95 6.58 -3.00 14.04
C GLY A 95 5.70 -2.52 12.88
N ILE A 96 6.29 -2.01 11.80
CA ILE A 96 5.54 -1.48 10.66
C ILE A 96 4.71 -2.57 9.98
N GLY A 97 5.29 -3.74 9.75
CA GLY A 97 4.56 -4.85 9.14
C GLY A 97 3.36 -5.26 9.95
N THR A 98 3.50 -5.32 11.27
CA THR A 98 2.40 -5.64 12.19
C THR A 98 1.33 -4.57 12.12
N ALA A 99 1.71 -3.30 12.09
CA ALA A 99 0.77 -2.19 12.00
C ALA A 99 -0.03 -2.23 10.69
N PHE A 100 0.61 -2.54 9.57
CA PHE A 100 -0.09 -2.74 8.30
C PHE A 100 -1.09 -3.90 8.38
N SER A 101 -0.67 -5.02 8.96
CA SER A 101 -1.53 -6.19 9.11
C SER A 101 -2.79 -5.88 9.91
N LYS A 102 -2.65 -5.14 11.00
CA LYS A 102 -3.80 -4.73 11.81
C LYS A 102 -4.74 -3.83 11.02
N HIS A 103 -4.20 -2.94 10.21
CA HIS A 103 -5.00 -2.05 9.39
C HIS A 103 -5.82 -2.84 8.36
N TRP A 104 -5.19 -3.84 7.72
CA TRP A 104 -5.86 -4.70 6.77
C TRP A 104 -6.95 -5.55 7.39
N GLN A 105 -6.74 -6.06 8.60
CA GLN A 105 -7.77 -6.83 9.29
C GLN A 105 -9.04 -6.02 9.45
N ARG A 106 -8.92 -4.71 9.70
CA ARG A 106 -10.08 -3.82 9.76
C ARG A 106 -10.75 -3.66 8.41
N LEU A 107 -9.97 -3.52 7.34
CA LEU A 107 -10.52 -3.41 5.99
C LEU A 107 -11.26 -4.68 5.58
N LEU A 108 -10.64 -5.84 5.83
CA LEU A 108 -11.27 -7.13 5.53
C LEU A 108 -12.55 -7.32 6.33
N TRP A 109 -12.54 -6.97 7.60
CA TRP A 109 -13.73 -7.05 8.44
C TRP A 109 -14.86 -6.20 7.87
N THR A 110 -14.54 -4.98 7.46
CA THR A 110 -15.51 -4.07 6.84
C THR A 110 -16.10 -4.66 5.57
N MET A 111 -15.26 -5.25 4.72
CA MET A 111 -15.70 -5.87 3.46
C MET A 111 -16.59 -7.08 3.69
N ILE A 112 -16.30 -7.88 4.72
CA ILE A 112 -17.07 -9.09 5.02
C ILE A 112 -18.40 -8.75 5.69
N THR A 113 -18.40 -7.85 6.64
CA THR A 113 -19.59 -7.54 7.45
C THR A 113 -20.42 -6.38 6.90
N GLY A 114 -19.85 -5.56 6.06
CA GLY A 114 -20.49 -4.33 5.59
C GLY A 114 -20.52 -3.23 6.64
N VAL A 115 -19.88 -3.45 7.79
CA VAL A 115 -19.83 -2.45 8.86
C VAL A 115 -18.56 -1.63 8.71
N TRP A 116 -18.71 -0.39 8.28
CA TRP A 116 -17.59 0.53 8.10
C TRP A 116 -17.35 1.31 9.38
N SER A 117 -16.11 1.27 9.88
CA SER A 117 -15.75 2.00 11.09
C SER A 117 -15.37 3.47 10.84
N GLY A 118 -15.42 3.88 9.59
CA GLY A 118 -15.12 5.26 9.21
C GLY A 118 -13.65 5.57 9.03
N ARG A 119 -12.78 4.57 9.01
CA ARG A 119 -11.33 4.79 8.89
C ARG A 119 -10.66 3.72 8.04
N CYS A 120 -9.73 4.15 7.24
CA CYS A 120 -8.79 3.25 6.58
C CYS A 120 -7.44 3.37 7.25
#